data_d4463c37de0795dfd2630babb502a1f9
#
_entry.id   d4463c37de0795dfd2630babb502a1f9
#
_cell.length_a   1.000
_cell.length_b   1.000
_cell.length_c   1.000
_cell.angle_alpha   90.00
_cell.angle_beta   90.00
_cell.angle_gamma   90.00
#
_symmetry.space_group_name_H-M   'P 1'
#
loop_
_entity.id
_entity.type
_entity.pdbx_description
1 polymer ?
#
loop_
_entity_poly.entity_id
_entity_poly.type
_entity_poly.pdbx_seq_one_letter_code
_entity_poly.pdbx_strand_id
1 'polypeptide(L)'
;MKKLFATLLVLMLEVSGLAMAEEDTSVENILEKGTFILGLDDSFPPMGFRDENNDIVGFDIDVAKEVAARLGVEFIAQPISWDAKELELASGTIDCIWNGMSITPEREESMAMTFPYLNNQMIFYTRADAGIDSLEALAGKSVAVQNGSYAEELLSGDYADLAATFSEVLGFDEYLTALMDLQNGGCDAVLMDLVVGDYRINGMGATDLKAAVALTDDNYGIGFRKEDIALRDKVEELLIEMKKDGTLEKISTQWFGSDITVVPAE
;
A
#
# COMPACT_ATOMS: atom_id res chain seq x y z
N MET A 1 59.35 -33.13 -53.69
CA MET A 1 58.76 -33.21 -52.31
C MET A 1 58.06 -31.91 -52.07
N LYS A 2 56.74 -31.87 -52.36
CA LYS A 2 55.92 -30.65 -52.20
C LYS A 2 55.08 -30.84 -50.96
N LYS A 3 55.29 -29.97 -49.97
CA LYS A 3 54.46 -29.93 -48.71
C LYS A 3 53.24 -29.10 -49.00
N LEU A 4 52.05 -29.74 -48.94
CA LEU A 4 50.74 -29.06 -48.93
C LEU A 4 50.46 -28.52 -47.56
N PHE A 5 50.33 -27.21 -47.43
CA PHE A 5 49.78 -26.57 -46.26
C PHE A 5 48.25 -26.42 -46.43
N ALA A 6 47.49 -27.17 -45.66
CA ALA A 6 46.03 -26.98 -45.56
C ALA A 6 45.76 -25.93 -44.52
N THR A 7 45.29 -24.77 -44.96
CA THR A 7 44.81 -23.69 -44.05
C THR A 7 43.36 -23.99 -43.66
N LEU A 8 43.16 -24.36 -42.38
CA LEU A 8 41.81 -24.55 -41.80
C LEU A 8 41.25 -23.20 -41.40
N LEU A 9 40.27 -22.70 -42.16
CA LEU A 9 39.56 -21.49 -41.86
C LEU A 9 38.45 -21.83 -40.83
N VAL A 10 38.69 -21.52 -39.55
CA VAL A 10 37.67 -21.62 -38.51
C VAL A 10 36.78 -20.41 -38.63
N LEU A 11 35.55 -20.59 -39.14
CA LEU A 11 34.49 -19.58 -39.14
C LEU A 11 33.89 -19.54 -37.72
N MET A 12 34.32 -18.58 -36.91
CA MET A 12 33.60 -18.25 -35.66
C MET A 12 32.29 -17.59 -36.04
N LEU A 13 31.19 -18.32 -35.94
CA LEU A 13 29.85 -17.71 -35.84
C LEU A 13 29.75 -17.02 -34.47
N GLU A 14 29.91 -15.71 -34.44
CA GLU A 14 29.43 -14.90 -33.34
C GLU A 14 27.91 -14.92 -33.39
N VAL A 15 27.29 -15.80 -32.60
CA VAL A 15 25.90 -15.70 -32.24
C VAL A 15 25.80 -14.56 -31.25
N SER A 16 25.64 -13.33 -31.74
CA SER A 16 25.14 -12.21 -30.95
C SER A 16 23.72 -12.56 -30.55
N GLY A 17 23.60 -13.19 -29.38
CA GLY A 17 22.31 -13.29 -28.67
C GLY A 17 21.83 -11.89 -28.38
N LEU A 18 20.96 -11.34 -29.24
CA LEU A 18 20.05 -10.30 -28.80
C LEU A 18 19.21 -10.97 -27.70
N ALA A 19 19.51 -10.65 -26.45
CA ALA A 19 18.53 -10.81 -25.38
C ALA A 19 17.37 -9.89 -25.78
N MET A 20 16.35 -10.46 -26.41
CA MET A 20 15.05 -9.78 -26.52
C MET A 20 14.59 -9.61 -25.09
N ALA A 21 14.35 -8.36 -24.67
CA ALA A 21 13.65 -8.10 -23.45
C ALA A 21 12.34 -8.91 -23.52
N GLU A 22 12.08 -9.74 -22.53
CA GLU A 22 10.83 -10.48 -22.44
C GLU A 22 9.70 -9.46 -22.43
N GLU A 23 8.73 -9.61 -23.34
CA GLU A 23 7.61 -8.68 -23.45
C GLU A 23 6.77 -8.79 -22.17
N ASP A 24 6.47 -7.65 -21.54
CA ASP A 24 5.62 -7.64 -20.35
C ASP A 24 4.18 -7.98 -20.76
N THR A 25 3.74 -9.16 -20.39
CA THR A 25 2.41 -9.71 -20.68
C THR A 25 1.49 -9.68 -19.47
N SER A 26 1.78 -8.85 -18.47
CA SER A 26 1.04 -8.81 -17.21
C SER A 26 -0.44 -8.46 -17.40
N VAL A 27 -0.78 -7.57 -18.34
CA VAL A 27 -2.17 -7.25 -18.69
C VAL A 27 -2.85 -8.47 -19.34
N GLU A 28 -2.23 -9.09 -20.34
CA GLU A 28 -2.75 -10.26 -21.03
C GLU A 28 -2.99 -11.41 -20.05
N ASN A 29 -2.09 -11.61 -19.08
CA ASN A 29 -2.22 -12.64 -18.04
C ASN A 29 -3.48 -12.41 -17.18
N ILE A 30 -3.81 -11.17 -16.82
CA ILE A 30 -5.04 -10.82 -16.10
C ILE A 30 -6.27 -11.10 -16.97
N LEU A 31 -6.24 -10.69 -18.24
CA LEU A 31 -7.35 -10.89 -19.17
C LEU A 31 -7.61 -12.38 -19.44
N GLU A 32 -6.56 -13.19 -19.63
CA GLU A 32 -6.66 -14.63 -19.83
C GLU A 32 -7.14 -15.37 -18.57
N LYS A 33 -6.65 -14.97 -17.41
CA LYS A 33 -7.08 -15.50 -16.12
C LYS A 33 -8.56 -15.15 -15.82
N GLY A 34 -9.04 -14.01 -16.32
CA GLY A 34 -10.39 -13.50 -16.12
C GLY A 34 -10.69 -12.97 -14.73
N THR A 35 -9.66 -12.76 -13.90
CA THR A 35 -9.80 -12.25 -12.53
C THR A 35 -8.72 -11.22 -12.22
N PHE A 36 -9.05 -10.22 -11.40
CA PHE A 36 -8.12 -9.26 -10.80
C PHE A 36 -8.21 -9.37 -9.29
N ILE A 37 -7.12 -9.83 -8.64
CA ILE A 37 -7.07 -10.17 -7.23
C ILE A 37 -6.30 -9.09 -6.45
N LEU A 38 -7.02 -8.35 -5.62
CA LEU A 38 -6.47 -7.33 -4.73
C LEU A 38 -6.18 -7.92 -3.35
N GLY A 39 -4.94 -7.78 -2.86
CA GLY A 39 -4.55 -8.12 -1.49
C GLY A 39 -4.76 -6.95 -0.54
N LEU A 40 -5.40 -7.20 0.61
CA LEU A 40 -5.71 -6.20 1.62
C LEU A 40 -5.63 -6.75 3.05
N ASP A 41 -5.38 -5.85 4.01
CA ASP A 41 -5.78 -5.99 5.40
C ASP A 41 -7.28 -5.65 5.51
N ASP A 42 -8.14 -6.63 5.79
CA ASP A 42 -9.59 -6.46 5.85
C ASP A 42 -10.09 -5.83 7.18
N SER A 43 -9.18 -5.18 7.91
CA SER A 43 -9.47 -4.36 9.09
C SER A 43 -8.95 -2.91 8.97
N PHE A 44 -8.85 -2.32 7.76
CA PHE A 44 -8.26 -1.02 7.48
C PHE A 44 -9.28 0.00 6.88
N PRO A 45 -10.36 0.39 7.60
CA PRO A 45 -11.34 1.34 7.10
C PRO A 45 -10.78 2.79 7.07
N PRO A 46 -11.24 3.62 6.13
CA PRO A 46 -12.28 3.35 5.15
C PRO A 46 -11.74 2.75 3.84
N MET A 47 -10.47 2.33 3.77
CA MET A 47 -9.83 1.86 2.54
C MET A 47 -10.31 0.46 2.14
N GLY A 48 -10.18 -0.53 3.04
CA GLY A 48 -10.68 -1.88 2.86
C GLY A 48 -10.97 -2.53 4.21
N PHE A 49 -12.18 -3.01 4.43
CA PHE A 49 -12.57 -3.59 5.72
C PHE A 49 -13.84 -4.43 5.61
N ARG A 50 -14.15 -5.19 6.68
CA ARG A 50 -15.41 -5.92 6.77
C ARG A 50 -16.50 -5.06 7.40
N ASP A 51 -17.65 -5.01 6.72
CA ASP A 51 -18.86 -4.35 7.23
C ASP A 51 -19.61 -5.25 8.25
N GLU A 52 -20.77 -4.79 8.71
CA GLU A 52 -21.63 -5.51 9.66
C GLU A 52 -22.17 -6.85 9.10
N ASN A 53 -22.21 -7.02 7.78
CA ASN A 53 -22.61 -8.26 7.11
C ASN A 53 -21.43 -9.19 6.85
N ASN A 54 -20.23 -8.79 7.26
CA ASN A 54 -18.96 -9.48 6.96
C ASN A 54 -18.55 -9.41 5.48
N ASP A 55 -19.12 -8.48 4.72
CA ASP A 55 -18.70 -8.19 3.35
C ASP A 55 -17.48 -7.27 3.33
N ILE A 56 -16.54 -7.51 2.40
CA ILE A 56 -15.37 -6.63 2.21
C ILE A 56 -15.81 -5.41 1.40
N VAL A 57 -15.68 -4.24 2.03
CA VAL A 57 -16.09 -2.93 1.50
C VAL A 57 -14.99 -1.90 1.74
N GLY A 58 -15.08 -0.74 1.12
CA GLY A 58 -14.13 0.35 1.32
C GLY A 58 -13.90 1.18 0.07
N PHE A 59 -13.23 2.30 0.23
CA PHE A 59 -12.88 3.20 -0.87
C PHE A 59 -12.03 2.46 -1.92
N ASP A 60 -10.93 1.83 -1.52
CA ASP A 60 -10.04 1.09 -2.43
C ASP A 60 -10.77 -0.08 -3.09
N ILE A 61 -11.66 -0.73 -2.36
CA ILE A 61 -12.47 -1.84 -2.87
C ILE A 61 -13.40 -1.38 -3.99
N ASP A 62 -14.09 -0.24 -3.81
CA ASP A 62 -15.01 0.29 -4.82
C ASP A 62 -14.25 0.81 -6.05
N VAL A 63 -13.08 1.44 -5.87
CA VAL A 63 -12.21 1.86 -6.98
C VAL A 63 -11.68 0.65 -7.75
N ALA A 64 -11.19 -0.38 -7.05
CA ALA A 64 -10.66 -1.59 -7.68
C ALA A 64 -11.73 -2.43 -8.40
N LYS A 65 -12.96 -2.48 -7.86
CA LYS A 65 -14.12 -3.08 -8.57
C LYS A 65 -14.39 -2.40 -9.90
N GLU A 66 -14.33 -1.08 -9.94
CA GLU A 66 -14.53 -0.31 -11.18
C GLU A 66 -13.37 -0.55 -12.16
N VAL A 67 -12.11 -0.61 -11.67
CA VAL A 67 -10.95 -0.95 -12.49
C VAL A 67 -11.13 -2.34 -13.12
N ALA A 68 -11.49 -3.36 -12.33
CA ALA A 68 -11.74 -4.71 -12.84
C ALA A 68 -12.89 -4.76 -13.86
N ALA A 69 -13.97 -4.00 -13.62
CA ALA A 69 -15.08 -3.88 -14.56
C ALA A 69 -14.64 -3.27 -15.89
N ARG A 70 -13.79 -2.24 -15.90
CA ARG A 70 -13.21 -1.65 -17.11
C ARG A 70 -12.23 -2.56 -17.83
N LEU A 71 -11.50 -3.40 -17.08
CA LEU A 71 -10.67 -4.47 -17.65
C LEU A 71 -11.52 -5.61 -18.24
N GLY A 72 -12.79 -5.74 -17.85
CA GLY A 72 -13.67 -6.82 -18.27
C GLY A 72 -13.40 -8.15 -17.55
N VAL A 73 -12.89 -8.12 -16.32
CA VAL A 73 -12.56 -9.28 -15.50
C VAL A 73 -13.33 -9.27 -14.16
N GLU A 74 -13.38 -10.42 -13.49
CA GLU A 74 -13.95 -10.53 -12.14
C GLU A 74 -13.01 -9.90 -11.09
N PHE A 75 -13.56 -9.12 -10.15
CA PHE A 75 -12.84 -8.58 -9.01
C PHE A 75 -12.86 -9.55 -7.84
N ILE A 76 -11.70 -9.78 -7.22
CA ILE A 76 -11.56 -10.58 -6.00
C ILE A 76 -10.79 -9.75 -4.95
N ALA A 77 -11.40 -9.52 -3.79
CA ALA A 77 -10.73 -8.99 -2.62
C ALA A 77 -10.19 -10.15 -1.78
N GLN A 78 -8.86 -10.26 -1.66
CA GLN A 78 -8.18 -11.33 -0.95
C GLN A 78 -7.58 -10.80 0.36
N PRO A 79 -8.16 -11.14 1.53
CA PRO A 79 -7.52 -10.83 2.81
C PRO A 79 -6.16 -11.51 2.95
N ILE A 80 -5.18 -10.73 3.39
CA ILE A 80 -3.82 -11.20 3.66
C ILE A 80 -3.35 -10.68 5.01
N SER A 81 -2.31 -11.29 5.58
CA SER A 81 -1.55 -10.68 6.67
C SER A 81 -0.71 -9.54 6.11
N TRP A 82 -0.81 -8.34 6.70
CA TRP A 82 -0.16 -7.16 6.12
C TRP A 82 1.37 -7.25 6.08
N ASP A 83 1.98 -7.87 7.06
CA ASP A 83 3.42 -8.13 7.10
C ASP A 83 3.92 -9.15 6.05
N ALA A 84 3.00 -9.93 5.46
CA ALA A 84 3.31 -10.89 4.40
C ALA A 84 2.98 -10.38 2.98
N LYS A 85 2.54 -9.13 2.81
CA LYS A 85 2.01 -8.59 1.54
C LYS A 85 2.96 -8.75 0.34
N GLU A 86 4.26 -8.51 0.52
CA GLU A 86 5.24 -8.65 -0.56
C GLU A 86 5.42 -10.12 -0.96
N LEU A 87 5.36 -11.05 0.00
CA LEU A 87 5.45 -12.49 -0.27
C LEU A 87 4.20 -12.97 -1.03
N GLU A 88 3.01 -12.52 -0.63
CA GLU A 88 1.75 -12.86 -1.32
C GLU A 88 1.74 -12.32 -2.76
N LEU A 89 2.26 -11.10 -2.97
CA LEU A 89 2.43 -10.52 -4.30
C LEU A 89 3.43 -11.31 -5.14
N ALA A 90 4.61 -11.60 -4.61
CA ALA A 90 5.67 -12.32 -5.30
C ALA A 90 5.28 -13.77 -5.64
N SER A 91 4.47 -14.42 -4.80
CA SER A 91 3.98 -15.78 -5.04
C SER A 91 2.87 -15.85 -6.10
N GLY A 92 2.28 -14.72 -6.50
CA GLY A 92 1.15 -14.65 -7.42
C GLY A 92 -0.20 -15.01 -6.79
N THR A 93 -0.30 -15.08 -5.46
CA THR A 93 -1.56 -15.24 -4.74
C THR A 93 -2.48 -14.05 -4.97
N ILE A 94 -1.89 -12.85 -5.09
CA ILE A 94 -2.56 -11.58 -5.40
C ILE A 94 -1.90 -10.93 -6.64
N ASP A 95 -2.65 -10.07 -7.31
CA ASP A 95 -2.16 -9.32 -8.49
C ASP A 95 -1.64 -7.94 -8.13
N CYS A 96 -2.18 -7.35 -7.06
CA CYS A 96 -1.72 -6.07 -6.53
C CYS A 96 -1.94 -6.01 -5.01
N ILE A 97 -1.20 -5.11 -4.36
CA ILE A 97 -1.43 -4.66 -2.98
C ILE A 97 -2.11 -3.30 -3.07
N TRP A 98 -3.36 -3.22 -2.61
CA TRP A 98 -4.14 -1.98 -2.70
C TRP A 98 -5.01 -1.81 -1.45
N ASN A 99 -4.47 -1.09 -0.46
CA ASN A 99 -5.14 -0.90 0.83
C ASN A 99 -4.52 0.28 1.60
N GLY A 100 -4.55 1.48 1.00
CA GLY A 100 -3.90 2.65 1.59
C GLY A 100 -2.39 2.42 1.79
N MET A 101 -1.72 1.83 0.80
CA MET A 101 -0.30 1.52 0.91
C MET A 101 0.55 2.74 0.63
N SER A 102 1.37 3.15 1.59
CA SER A 102 2.32 4.27 1.45
C SER A 102 3.34 4.00 0.35
N ILE A 103 3.62 5.03 -0.46
CA ILE A 103 4.71 5.01 -1.43
C ILE A 103 6.00 5.35 -0.69
N THR A 104 6.97 4.42 -0.67
CA THR A 104 8.29 4.64 -0.08
C THR A 104 9.39 4.31 -1.08
N PRO A 105 10.61 4.89 -0.95
CA PRO A 105 11.73 4.55 -1.83
C PRO A 105 12.02 3.04 -1.87
N GLU A 106 11.93 2.36 -0.72
CA GLU A 106 12.17 0.92 -0.61
C GLU A 106 11.11 0.11 -1.40
N ARG A 107 9.85 0.54 -1.35
CA ARG A 107 8.75 -0.08 -2.09
C ARG A 107 8.85 0.20 -3.59
N GLU A 108 9.27 1.41 -3.99
CA GLU A 108 9.55 1.73 -5.40
C GLU A 108 10.74 0.92 -5.96
N GLU A 109 11.73 0.56 -5.10
CA GLU A 109 12.82 -0.32 -5.50
C GLU A 109 12.40 -1.78 -5.66
N SER A 110 11.47 -2.27 -4.83
CA SER A 110 11.06 -3.69 -4.79
C SER A 110 9.84 -4.00 -5.65
N MET A 111 8.98 -3.01 -5.91
CA MET A 111 7.70 -3.16 -6.62
C MET A 111 7.54 -2.11 -7.72
N ALA A 112 6.59 -2.32 -8.63
CA ALA A 112 6.09 -1.31 -9.55
C ALA A 112 4.94 -0.57 -8.85
N MET A 113 5.26 0.60 -8.26
CA MET A 113 4.26 1.46 -7.61
C MET A 113 3.56 2.35 -8.63
N THR A 114 2.27 2.65 -8.40
CA THR A 114 1.56 3.70 -9.16
C THR A 114 1.96 5.09 -8.68
N PHE A 115 1.54 6.12 -9.45
CA PHE A 115 1.50 7.47 -8.92
C PHE A 115 0.58 7.55 -7.68
N PRO A 116 0.69 8.61 -6.83
CA PRO A 116 -0.19 8.82 -5.69
C PRO A 116 -1.65 8.97 -6.12
N TYR A 117 -2.57 8.21 -5.50
CA TYR A 117 -4.00 8.39 -5.71
C TYR A 117 -4.70 9.13 -4.56
N LEU A 118 -4.09 9.16 -3.36
CA LEU A 118 -4.54 9.86 -2.17
C LEU A 118 -3.35 10.43 -1.39
N ASN A 119 -3.51 11.64 -0.80
CA ASN A 119 -2.57 12.13 0.22
C ASN A 119 -2.96 11.56 1.59
N ASN A 120 -1.96 11.31 2.40
CA ASN A 120 -2.08 10.85 3.78
C ASN A 120 -1.06 11.58 4.67
N GLN A 121 -1.08 11.28 5.95
CA GLN A 121 -0.09 11.74 6.92
C GLN A 121 0.08 10.66 7.99
N MET A 122 1.31 10.39 8.36
CA MET A 122 1.61 9.54 9.52
C MET A 122 1.55 10.39 10.78
N ILE A 123 0.71 10.00 11.73
CA ILE A 123 0.39 10.79 12.91
C ILE A 123 0.29 9.91 14.16
N PHE A 124 0.71 10.45 15.30
CA PHE A 124 0.52 9.80 16.59
C PHE A 124 -0.88 10.09 17.13
N TYR A 125 -1.61 9.03 17.46
CA TYR A 125 -2.84 9.07 18.23
C TYR A 125 -2.55 8.78 19.68
N THR A 126 -3.21 9.51 20.60
CA THR A 126 -3.02 9.38 22.05
C THR A 126 -4.36 9.50 22.76
N ARG A 127 -4.38 9.15 24.04
CA ARG A 127 -5.51 9.54 24.88
C ARG A 127 -5.56 11.07 25.01
N ALA A 128 -6.76 11.62 25.01
CA ALA A 128 -6.98 13.07 25.00
C ALA A 128 -6.35 13.79 26.21
N ASP A 129 -6.25 13.10 27.35
CA ASP A 129 -5.68 13.59 28.62
C ASP A 129 -4.19 13.25 28.80
N ALA A 130 -3.53 12.59 27.85
CA ALA A 130 -2.14 12.13 27.97
C ALA A 130 -1.10 13.26 28.02
N GLY A 131 -1.47 14.50 27.60
CA GLY A 131 -0.55 15.64 27.57
C GLY A 131 0.58 15.49 26.56
N ILE A 132 0.41 14.62 25.53
CA ILE A 132 1.35 14.43 24.43
C ILE A 132 0.90 15.34 23.29
N ASP A 133 1.66 16.39 23.00
CA ASP A 133 1.39 17.42 21.99
C ASP A 133 2.64 17.80 21.16
N SER A 134 3.75 17.10 21.37
CA SER A 134 4.98 17.22 20.58
C SER A 134 5.71 15.89 20.51
N LEU A 135 6.67 15.77 19.56
CA LEU A 135 7.49 14.56 19.41
C LEU A 135 8.36 14.31 20.64
N GLU A 136 8.85 15.37 21.30
CA GLU A 136 9.65 15.28 22.51
C GLU A 136 8.85 14.69 23.69
N ALA A 137 7.54 14.94 23.74
CA ALA A 137 6.66 14.40 24.78
C ALA A 137 6.45 12.88 24.69
N LEU A 138 6.85 12.25 23.58
CA LEU A 138 6.87 10.80 23.41
C LEU A 138 8.05 10.11 24.11
N ALA A 139 9.05 10.87 24.57
CA ALA A 139 10.21 10.27 25.27
C ALA A 139 9.76 9.51 26.52
N GLY A 140 10.22 8.24 26.63
CA GLY A 140 9.85 7.33 27.72
C GLY A 140 8.43 6.75 27.61
N LYS A 141 7.72 6.99 26.51
CA LYS A 141 6.37 6.47 26.23
C LYS A 141 6.43 5.15 25.46
N SER A 142 5.42 4.31 25.61
CA SER A 142 5.22 3.13 24.78
C SER A 142 4.43 3.53 23.53
N VAL A 143 4.94 3.14 22.36
CA VAL A 143 4.35 3.46 21.06
C VAL A 143 3.97 2.18 20.33
N ALA A 144 2.71 2.09 19.88
CA ALA A 144 2.22 0.97 19.09
C ALA A 144 2.23 1.30 17.60
N VAL A 145 2.50 0.27 16.77
CA VAL A 145 2.47 0.30 15.30
C VAL A 145 1.83 -0.98 14.78
N GLN A 146 1.37 -1.00 13.54
CA GLN A 146 1.05 -2.25 12.87
C GLN A 146 2.33 -2.88 12.30
N ASN A 147 2.47 -4.20 12.42
CA ASN A 147 3.56 -4.97 11.85
C ASN A 147 3.57 -4.85 10.31
N GLY A 148 4.74 -4.63 9.70
CA GLY A 148 4.90 -4.44 8.25
C GLY A 148 4.31 -3.14 7.70
N SER A 149 3.88 -2.19 8.56
CA SER A 149 3.37 -0.89 8.13
C SER A 149 4.49 0.13 7.87
N TYR A 150 4.13 1.24 7.20
CA TYR A 150 5.05 2.36 7.05
C TYR A 150 5.41 2.99 8.40
N ALA A 151 4.52 2.94 9.40
CA ALA A 151 4.83 3.37 10.76
C ALA A 151 6.01 2.60 11.37
N GLU A 152 6.03 1.27 11.22
CA GLU A 152 7.15 0.43 11.67
C GLU A 152 8.42 0.74 10.89
N GLU A 153 8.34 0.89 9.56
CA GLU A 153 9.47 1.27 8.70
C GLU A 153 10.09 2.61 9.13
N LEU A 154 9.28 3.64 9.37
CA LEU A 154 9.74 4.95 9.84
C LEU A 154 10.48 4.87 11.18
N LEU A 155 9.93 4.14 12.16
CA LEU A 155 10.53 4.02 13.49
C LEU A 155 11.79 3.13 13.52
N SER A 156 11.94 2.23 12.56
CA SER A 156 13.16 1.41 12.41
C SER A 156 14.21 2.05 11.49
N GLY A 157 13.82 3.04 10.67
CA GLY A 157 14.63 3.74 9.68
C GLY A 157 14.83 5.23 10.00
N ASP A 158 14.19 6.10 9.25
CA ASP A 158 14.41 7.55 9.28
C ASP A 158 14.16 8.20 10.64
N TYR A 159 13.32 7.62 11.48
CA TYR A 159 13.01 8.11 12.82
C TYR A 159 13.51 7.16 13.93
N ALA A 160 14.54 6.35 13.65
CA ALA A 160 15.12 5.44 14.65
C ALA A 160 15.67 6.17 15.89
N ASP A 161 16.22 7.37 15.71
CA ASP A 161 16.69 8.21 16.84
C ASP A 161 15.53 8.68 17.72
N LEU A 162 14.39 8.99 17.15
CA LEU A 162 13.15 9.29 17.90
C LEU A 162 12.66 8.03 18.62
N ALA A 163 12.56 6.91 17.91
CA ALA A 163 12.13 5.63 18.48
C ALA A 163 13.02 5.18 19.66
N ALA A 164 14.34 5.45 19.60
CA ALA A 164 15.27 5.17 20.70
C ALA A 164 14.97 5.96 21.98
N THR A 165 14.17 7.02 21.92
CA THR A 165 13.71 7.77 23.11
C THR A 165 12.49 7.14 23.78
N PHE A 166 11.75 6.25 23.09
CA PHE A 166 10.56 5.58 23.61
C PHE A 166 10.95 4.55 24.68
N SER A 167 10.02 4.17 25.54
CA SER A 167 10.24 3.04 26.44
C SER A 167 10.23 1.71 25.70
N GLU A 168 9.36 1.60 24.69
CA GLU A 168 9.25 0.44 23.80
C GLU A 168 8.42 0.79 22.56
N VAL A 169 8.59 0.00 21.47
CA VAL A 169 7.73 -0.02 20.31
C VAL A 169 6.99 -1.37 20.29
N LEU A 170 5.67 -1.34 20.24
CA LEU A 170 4.78 -2.50 20.30
C LEU A 170 4.19 -2.78 18.92
N GLY A 171 4.47 -3.96 18.36
CA GLY A 171 3.89 -4.40 17.09
C GLY A 171 2.54 -5.08 17.29
N PHE A 172 1.55 -4.70 16.48
CA PHE A 172 0.23 -5.31 16.40
C PHE A 172 -0.05 -5.80 14.99
N ASP A 173 -0.86 -6.83 14.84
CA ASP A 173 -1.27 -7.31 13.51
C ASP A 173 -2.26 -6.34 12.84
N GLU A 174 -3.07 -5.64 13.65
CA GLU A 174 -4.11 -4.71 13.18
C GLU A 174 -4.15 -3.44 14.01
N TYR A 175 -4.37 -2.28 13.35
CA TYR A 175 -4.53 -1.00 14.03
C TYR A 175 -5.75 -0.93 14.97
N LEU A 176 -6.80 -1.71 14.69
CA LEU A 176 -7.95 -1.77 15.59
C LEU A 176 -7.54 -2.22 16.99
N THR A 177 -6.74 -3.28 17.08
CA THR A 177 -6.25 -3.81 18.36
C THR A 177 -5.27 -2.85 19.03
N ALA A 178 -4.42 -2.16 18.26
CA ALA A 178 -3.53 -1.11 18.77
C ALA A 178 -4.30 0.08 19.39
N LEU A 179 -5.37 0.55 18.72
CA LEU A 179 -6.22 1.63 19.23
C LEU A 179 -7.01 1.21 20.47
N MET A 180 -7.49 -0.03 20.53
CA MET A 180 -8.13 -0.56 21.74
C MET A 180 -7.15 -0.68 22.91
N ASP A 181 -5.90 -1.05 22.65
CA ASP A 181 -4.83 -1.10 23.64
C ASP A 181 -4.51 0.30 24.15
N LEU A 182 -4.40 1.30 23.26
CA LEU A 182 -4.25 2.71 23.61
C LEU A 182 -5.39 3.21 24.50
N GLN A 183 -6.63 2.91 24.14
CA GLN A 183 -7.81 3.33 24.90
C GLN A 183 -7.83 2.72 26.30
N ASN A 184 -7.39 1.46 26.44
CA ASN A 184 -7.29 0.77 27.72
C ASN A 184 -6.01 1.09 28.51
N GLY A 185 -5.11 1.90 27.97
CA GLY A 185 -3.86 2.32 28.62
C GLY A 185 -2.74 1.28 28.58
N GLY A 186 -2.79 0.32 27.68
CA GLY A 186 -1.72 -0.65 27.43
C GLY A 186 -0.53 -0.03 26.72
N CYS A 187 -0.78 0.93 25.82
CA CYS A 187 0.25 1.80 25.24
C CYS A 187 -0.08 3.29 25.48
N ASP A 188 0.88 4.18 25.22
CA ASP A 188 0.72 5.63 25.37
C ASP A 188 0.34 6.34 24.07
N ALA A 189 0.78 5.82 22.92
CA ALA A 189 0.50 6.34 21.60
C ALA A 189 0.42 5.24 20.55
N VAL A 190 -0.29 5.49 19.44
CA VAL A 190 -0.29 4.68 18.22
C VAL A 190 0.18 5.57 17.07
N LEU A 191 1.20 5.18 16.35
CA LEU A 191 1.60 5.81 15.09
C LEU A 191 0.88 5.12 13.94
N MET A 192 0.06 5.87 13.20
CA MET A 192 -0.73 5.34 12.10
C MET A 192 -1.16 6.42 11.11
N ASP A 193 -1.84 6.01 10.09
CA ASP A 193 -2.42 6.83 9.03
C ASP A 193 -3.53 7.74 9.55
N LEU A 194 -3.47 9.03 9.21
CA LEU A 194 -4.49 10.01 9.60
C LEU A 194 -5.88 9.64 9.08
N VAL A 195 -5.97 9.25 7.80
CA VAL A 195 -7.23 8.90 7.14
C VAL A 195 -7.93 7.74 7.87
N VAL A 196 -7.16 6.75 8.28
CA VAL A 196 -7.66 5.53 8.95
C VAL A 196 -7.95 5.80 10.42
N GLY A 197 -7.04 6.49 11.11
CA GLY A 197 -7.18 6.80 12.53
C GLY A 197 -8.40 7.66 12.80
N ASP A 198 -8.61 8.73 12.05
CA ASP A 198 -9.77 9.60 12.19
C ASP A 198 -11.09 8.84 11.90
N TYR A 199 -11.12 8.02 10.86
CA TYR A 199 -12.30 7.21 10.58
C TYR A 199 -12.61 6.22 11.71
N ARG A 200 -11.59 5.54 12.23
CA ARG A 200 -11.73 4.57 13.33
C ARG A 200 -12.22 5.23 14.61
N ILE A 201 -11.59 6.34 15.02
CA ILE A 201 -11.93 7.04 16.25
C ILE A 201 -13.37 7.55 16.19
N ASN A 202 -13.79 8.14 15.06
CA ASN A 202 -15.16 8.59 14.85
C ASN A 202 -16.16 7.43 14.87
N GLY A 203 -15.85 6.31 14.19
CA GLY A 203 -16.67 5.10 14.13
C GLY A 203 -16.83 4.41 15.48
N MET A 204 -15.78 4.40 16.31
CA MET A 204 -15.81 3.88 17.67
C MET A 204 -16.52 4.81 18.65
N GLY A 205 -16.76 6.08 18.28
CA GLY A 205 -17.20 7.12 19.19
C GLY A 205 -16.20 7.39 20.33
N ALA A 206 -14.90 7.16 20.06
CA ALA A 206 -13.82 7.24 21.04
C ALA A 206 -13.41 8.71 21.28
N THR A 207 -14.24 9.44 22.04
CA THR A 207 -13.99 10.85 22.38
C THR A 207 -12.83 11.06 23.34
N ASP A 208 -12.29 10.00 23.90
CA ASP A 208 -11.13 9.94 24.79
C ASP A 208 -9.80 9.77 24.03
N LEU A 209 -9.84 9.56 22.71
CA LEU A 209 -8.68 9.53 21.83
C LEU A 209 -8.61 10.78 20.95
N LYS A 210 -7.42 11.15 20.51
CA LYS A 210 -7.19 12.28 19.60
C LYS A 210 -5.97 12.04 18.70
N ALA A 211 -5.99 12.63 17.51
CA ALA A 211 -4.79 12.93 16.75
C ALA A 211 -3.94 13.94 17.54
N ALA A 212 -2.69 13.63 17.82
CA ALA A 212 -1.85 14.42 18.71
C ALA A 212 -0.74 15.18 17.99
N VAL A 213 0.16 14.48 17.31
CA VAL A 213 1.30 15.09 16.63
C VAL A 213 1.62 14.34 15.34
N ALA A 214 1.73 15.09 14.24
CA ALA A 214 2.14 14.56 12.95
C ALA A 214 3.64 14.23 12.94
N LEU A 215 3.99 13.12 12.28
CA LEU A 215 5.38 12.71 12.08
C LEU A 215 5.87 13.14 10.69
N THR A 216 5.15 12.75 9.63
CA THR A 216 5.50 13.06 8.25
C THR A 216 4.29 13.01 7.34
N ASP A 217 4.36 13.74 6.22
CA ASP A 217 3.40 13.59 5.13
C ASP A 217 3.62 12.24 4.44
N ASP A 218 2.57 11.71 3.82
CA ASP A 218 2.54 10.43 3.15
C ASP A 218 1.63 10.46 1.93
N ASN A 219 1.77 9.47 1.05
CA ASN A 219 0.96 9.31 -0.14
C ASN A 219 0.63 7.83 -0.36
N TYR A 220 -0.61 7.54 -0.70
CA TYR A 220 -1.03 6.19 -1.04
C TYR A 220 -0.87 5.87 -2.52
N GLY A 221 -0.30 4.70 -2.80
CA GLY A 221 -0.18 4.11 -4.12
C GLY A 221 -0.62 2.65 -4.14
N ILE A 222 -0.58 2.06 -5.32
CA ILE A 222 -0.90 0.64 -5.55
C ILE A 222 0.39 -0.06 -5.93
N GLY A 223 0.69 -1.19 -5.29
CA GLY A 223 1.89 -1.98 -5.55
C GLY A 223 1.61 -3.19 -6.44
N PHE A 224 2.42 -3.35 -7.48
CA PHE A 224 2.41 -4.51 -8.38
C PHE A 224 3.77 -5.21 -8.32
N ARG A 225 3.89 -6.46 -8.83
CA ARG A 225 5.19 -7.09 -8.99
C ARG A 225 6.11 -6.20 -9.82
N LYS A 226 7.39 -6.22 -9.54
CA LYS A 226 8.37 -5.32 -10.16
C LYS A 226 8.37 -5.40 -11.68
N GLU A 227 8.10 -6.56 -12.22
CA GLU A 227 8.02 -6.85 -13.66
C GLU A 227 6.67 -6.51 -14.30
N ASP A 228 5.58 -6.35 -13.54
CA ASP A 228 4.22 -6.11 -14.02
C ASP A 228 3.98 -4.62 -14.34
N ILE A 229 4.89 -4.01 -15.10
CA ILE A 229 4.84 -2.58 -15.45
C ILE A 229 3.63 -2.27 -16.32
N ALA A 230 3.33 -3.15 -17.32
CA ALA A 230 2.19 -2.94 -18.20
C ALA A 230 0.85 -2.96 -17.44
N LEU A 231 0.72 -3.85 -16.45
CA LEU A 231 -0.48 -3.90 -15.60
C LEU A 231 -0.61 -2.65 -14.71
N ARG A 232 0.49 -2.20 -14.10
CA ARG A 232 0.54 -0.96 -13.33
C ARG A 232 0.12 0.24 -14.19
N ASP A 233 0.72 0.39 -15.38
CA ASP A 233 0.43 1.48 -16.30
C ASP A 233 -1.03 1.43 -16.78
N LYS A 234 -1.57 0.22 -17.00
CA LYS A 234 -2.99 0.06 -17.37
C LYS A 234 -3.94 0.47 -16.24
N VAL A 235 -3.61 0.15 -15.00
CA VAL A 235 -4.41 0.60 -13.84
C VAL A 235 -4.33 2.12 -13.68
N GLU A 236 -3.15 2.73 -13.86
CA GLU A 236 -3.00 4.19 -13.85
C GLU A 236 -3.84 4.88 -14.94
N GLU A 237 -3.83 4.34 -16.17
CA GLU A 237 -4.69 4.82 -17.27
C GLU A 237 -6.17 4.80 -16.86
N LEU A 238 -6.64 3.71 -16.26
CA LEU A 238 -8.03 3.57 -15.83
C LEU A 238 -8.39 4.53 -14.67
N LEU A 239 -7.47 4.76 -13.73
CA LEU A 239 -7.67 5.77 -12.68
C LEU A 239 -7.81 7.19 -13.27
N ILE A 240 -7.00 7.54 -14.27
CA ILE A 240 -7.10 8.80 -15.01
C ILE A 240 -8.44 8.90 -15.75
N GLU A 241 -8.89 7.83 -16.41
CA GLU A 241 -10.22 7.79 -17.05
C GLU A 241 -11.33 8.00 -16.03
N MET A 242 -11.29 7.33 -14.87
CA MET A 242 -12.27 7.47 -13.79
C MET A 242 -12.27 8.89 -13.20
N LYS A 243 -11.11 9.56 -13.15
CA LYS A 243 -11.01 10.98 -12.77
C LYS A 243 -11.70 11.88 -13.79
N LYS A 244 -11.46 11.64 -15.09
CA LYS A 244 -12.04 12.44 -16.19
C LYS A 244 -13.56 12.31 -16.31
N ASP A 245 -14.11 11.12 -16.11
CA ASP A 245 -15.54 10.87 -16.23
C ASP A 245 -16.34 11.09 -14.94
N GLY A 246 -15.66 11.44 -13.84
CA GLY A 246 -16.26 11.74 -12.53
C GLY A 246 -16.58 10.52 -11.66
N THR A 247 -16.24 9.30 -12.12
CA THR A 247 -16.47 8.07 -11.35
C THR A 247 -15.67 8.08 -10.05
N LEU A 248 -14.39 8.49 -10.13
CA LEU A 248 -13.51 8.55 -8.97
C LEU A 248 -13.98 9.58 -7.94
N GLU A 249 -14.40 10.78 -8.40
CA GLU A 249 -15.02 11.82 -7.55
C GLU A 249 -16.25 11.31 -6.82
N LYS A 250 -17.12 10.56 -7.53
CA LYS A 250 -18.33 9.97 -6.95
C LYS A 250 -17.98 8.98 -5.84
N ILE A 251 -17.02 8.07 -6.07
CA ILE A 251 -16.59 7.07 -5.08
C ILE A 251 -15.95 7.79 -3.88
N SER A 252 -15.05 8.75 -4.13
CA SER A 252 -14.42 9.53 -3.07
C SER A 252 -15.44 10.28 -2.22
N THR A 253 -16.41 10.94 -2.84
CA THR A 253 -17.47 11.67 -2.14
C THR A 253 -18.35 10.73 -1.29
N GLN A 254 -18.59 9.52 -1.73
CA GLN A 254 -19.36 8.52 -0.97
C GLN A 254 -18.65 8.16 0.36
N TRP A 255 -17.34 8.00 0.35
CA TRP A 255 -16.57 7.55 1.50
C TRP A 255 -16.09 8.69 2.41
N PHE A 256 -15.75 9.85 1.82
CA PHE A 256 -15.10 10.97 2.52
C PHE A 256 -15.95 12.24 2.57
N GLY A 257 -17.12 12.26 1.90
CA GLY A 257 -17.99 13.45 1.82
C GLY A 257 -17.51 14.49 0.79
N SER A 258 -16.35 14.32 0.18
CA SER A 258 -15.80 15.16 -0.89
C SER A 258 -14.78 14.36 -1.71
N ASP A 259 -14.41 14.90 -2.89
CA ASP A 259 -13.29 14.33 -3.65
C ASP A 259 -11.96 14.75 -3.02
N ILE A 260 -11.25 13.77 -2.44
CA ILE A 260 -9.91 13.96 -1.86
C ILE A 260 -8.81 13.26 -2.68
N THR A 261 -9.15 12.74 -3.87
CA THR A 261 -8.19 12.05 -4.74
C THR A 261 -7.23 13.03 -5.40
N VAL A 262 -5.96 12.59 -5.54
CA VAL A 262 -4.90 13.37 -6.18
C VAL A 262 -4.47 12.80 -7.53
N VAL A 263 -5.27 11.88 -8.08
CA VAL A 263 -5.05 11.31 -9.41
C VAL A 263 -4.95 12.42 -10.45
N PRO A 264 -3.90 12.44 -11.32
CA PRO A 264 -3.75 13.47 -12.34
C PRO A 264 -4.91 13.43 -13.35
N ALA A 265 -5.22 14.60 -13.94
CA ALA A 265 -6.28 14.71 -14.94
C ALA A 265 -5.78 14.37 -16.36
N GLU A 266 -4.47 14.27 -16.58
CA GLU A 266 -3.81 13.94 -17.87
C GLU A 266 -2.58 13.07 -17.63
#